data_7fb4b91e5501d7db4485a2566c3d9023
#
_entry.id   7fb4b91e5501d7db4485a2566c3d9023
#
_cell.length_a   1.000
_cell.length_b   1.000
_cell.length_c   1.000
_cell.angle_alpha   90.00
_cell.angle_beta   90.00
_cell.angle_gamma   90.00
#
_symmetry.space_group_name_H-M   'P 1'
#
loop_
_entity.id
_entity.type
_entity.pdbx_description
1 polymer ?
#
loop_
_entity_poly.entity_id
_entity_poly.type
_entity_poly.pdbx_seq_one_letter_code
_entity_poly.pdbx_strand_id
1 'polypeptide(L)'
;MSEKIKIAIQGVKASFHEEAAYKFFGNDIETIECSSFKQTCELLKQGKADNVVMAIENSIAGSILPNYNLLRDYRFHIIGEVHLHIQQHLLALPGVKLDDIQVVESHPIAIRQCDEFLNEHPEWTIKEGMDTAACAKKIKEEKLTHSAAIASEAAAALYGLEIVEKRIETHKKNSTRFLILSNELIEQKQANKASLSFQTSHAIGALSAVLQCFADQNVNLSKIQSMPVVGRRNEYDFYVDVEWKKQSDYDAAIRKVLKHTVNFSIMGEYVKNEKI
;
A
#
# COMPACT_ATOMS: atom_id res chain seq x y z
N MET A 1 -5.54 12.00 29.82
CA MET A 1 -4.72 11.36 28.76
C MET A 1 -5.41 11.72 27.46
N SER A 2 -4.71 12.30 26.48
CA SER A 2 -5.30 12.53 25.15
C SER A 2 -5.66 11.17 24.54
N GLU A 3 -6.82 11.09 23.91
CA GLU A 3 -7.21 9.88 23.17
C GLU A 3 -6.20 9.66 22.03
N LYS A 4 -5.69 8.43 21.88
CA LYS A 4 -4.76 8.10 20.80
C LYS A 4 -5.46 8.12 19.45
N ILE A 5 -4.73 8.55 18.41
CA ILE A 5 -5.22 8.51 17.04
C ILE A 5 -5.43 7.04 16.63
N LYS A 6 -6.62 6.71 16.15
CA LYS A 6 -7.02 5.36 15.73
C LYS A 6 -6.79 5.15 14.24
N ILE A 7 -5.95 4.19 13.90
CA ILE A 7 -5.56 3.91 12.52
C ILE A 7 -6.07 2.52 12.11
N ALA A 8 -6.99 2.45 11.17
CA ALA A 8 -7.43 1.17 10.63
C ALA A 8 -6.40 0.62 9.62
N ILE A 9 -6.00 -0.64 9.82
CA ILE A 9 -5.02 -1.34 9.00
C ILE A 9 -5.62 -2.67 8.49
N GLN A 10 -5.28 -3.08 7.27
CA GLN A 10 -5.58 -4.44 6.82
C GLN A 10 -4.49 -5.38 7.32
N GLY A 11 -4.90 -6.50 7.94
CA GLY A 11 -4.03 -7.47 8.58
C GLY A 11 -4.02 -7.34 10.09
N VAL A 12 -3.04 -7.96 10.71
CA VAL A 12 -2.85 -8.01 12.16
C VAL A 12 -1.63 -7.18 12.58
N LYS A 13 -1.36 -7.12 13.88
CA LYS A 13 -0.15 -6.49 14.43
C LYS A 13 1.12 -7.05 13.79
N ALA A 14 2.13 -6.20 13.64
CA ALA A 14 3.39 -6.45 12.95
C ALA A 14 3.22 -6.74 11.44
N SER A 15 2.07 -6.42 10.83
CA SER A 15 1.92 -6.36 9.39
C SER A 15 2.64 -5.14 8.80
N PHE A 16 2.96 -5.17 7.50
CA PHE A 16 3.55 -4.01 6.81
C PHE A 16 2.63 -2.77 6.83
N HIS A 17 1.31 -2.95 6.96
CA HIS A 17 0.38 -1.84 7.15
C HIS A 17 0.57 -1.18 8.52
N GLU A 18 0.76 -1.95 9.57
CA GLU A 18 1.04 -1.40 10.91
C GLU A 18 2.41 -0.70 10.94
N GLU A 19 3.42 -1.28 10.31
CA GLU A 19 4.73 -0.64 10.17
C GLU A 19 4.64 0.71 9.42
N ALA A 20 3.85 0.77 8.34
CA ALA A 20 3.58 2.01 7.62
C ALA A 20 2.82 3.03 8.49
N ALA A 21 1.88 2.58 9.34
CA ALA A 21 1.19 3.44 10.28
C ALA A 21 2.15 4.09 11.29
N TYR A 22 3.01 3.29 11.91
CA TYR A 22 4.02 3.80 12.84
C TYR A 22 5.04 4.73 12.16
N LYS A 23 5.42 4.43 10.92
CA LYS A 23 6.35 5.28 10.17
C LYS A 23 5.77 6.65 9.87
N PHE A 24 4.46 6.77 9.63
CA PHE A 24 3.80 8.04 9.31
C PHE A 24 3.41 8.83 10.56
N PHE A 25 2.77 8.17 11.53
CA PHE A 25 2.16 8.83 12.68
C PHE A 25 3.05 8.81 13.95
N GLY A 26 4.13 8.03 13.95
CA GLY A 26 4.91 7.75 15.15
C GLY A 26 4.27 6.68 16.04
N ASN A 27 4.82 6.49 17.24
CA ASN A 27 4.47 5.36 18.11
C ASN A 27 3.24 5.61 19.01
N ASP A 28 2.73 6.85 19.07
CA ASP A 28 1.60 7.19 19.94
C ASP A 28 0.25 7.09 19.21
N ILE A 29 0.01 5.94 18.62
CA ILE A 29 -1.23 5.59 17.91
C ILE A 29 -1.84 4.30 18.45
N GLU A 30 -3.10 4.06 18.10
CA GLU A 30 -3.80 2.79 18.27
C GLU A 30 -4.14 2.22 16.91
N THR A 31 -3.67 1.01 16.58
CA THR A 31 -4.01 0.33 15.32
C THR A 31 -5.25 -0.54 15.50
N ILE A 32 -6.18 -0.48 14.54
CA ILE A 32 -7.38 -1.32 14.48
C ILE A 32 -7.20 -2.34 13.37
N GLU A 33 -7.09 -3.60 13.76
CA GLU A 33 -6.92 -4.73 12.83
C GLU A 33 -8.20 -5.00 12.04
N CYS A 34 -8.07 -5.11 10.73
CA CYS A 34 -9.18 -5.37 9.81
C CYS A 34 -8.87 -6.54 8.89
N SER A 35 -9.86 -7.37 8.61
CA SER A 35 -9.72 -8.53 7.73
C SER A 35 -9.67 -8.16 6.24
N SER A 36 -10.05 -6.94 5.87
CA SER A 36 -10.07 -6.48 4.47
C SER A 36 -9.92 -4.97 4.36
N PHE A 37 -9.45 -4.48 3.20
CA PHE A 37 -9.43 -3.05 2.89
C PHE A 37 -10.82 -2.40 2.89
N LYS A 38 -11.86 -3.15 2.53
CA LYS A 38 -13.22 -2.64 2.63
C LYS A 38 -13.60 -2.35 4.08
N GLN A 39 -13.25 -3.23 5.00
CA GLN A 39 -13.51 -3.02 6.43
C GLN A 39 -12.75 -1.80 6.96
N THR A 40 -11.51 -1.54 6.55
CA THR A 40 -10.78 -0.33 6.95
C THR A 40 -11.52 0.93 6.49
N CYS A 41 -12.01 0.95 5.24
CA CYS A 41 -12.79 2.05 4.71
C CYS A 41 -14.12 2.26 5.47
N GLU A 42 -14.81 1.17 5.83
CA GLU A 42 -16.06 1.28 6.60
C GLU A 42 -15.82 1.88 8.00
N LEU A 43 -14.73 1.51 8.68
CA LEU A 43 -14.38 2.06 9.98
C LEU A 43 -14.09 3.57 9.88
N LEU A 44 -13.33 3.99 8.87
CA LEU A 44 -13.06 5.41 8.61
C LEU A 44 -14.35 6.17 8.33
N LYS A 45 -15.20 5.65 7.44
CA LYS A 45 -16.48 6.27 7.09
C LYS A 45 -17.42 6.44 8.29
N GLN A 46 -17.38 5.47 9.24
CA GLN A 46 -18.19 5.50 10.47
C GLN A 46 -17.58 6.35 11.58
N GLY A 47 -16.40 6.95 11.38
CA GLY A 47 -15.68 7.71 12.43
C GLY A 47 -15.16 6.82 13.57
N LYS A 48 -15.04 5.51 13.36
CA LYS A 48 -14.45 4.56 14.32
C LYS A 48 -12.94 4.48 14.22
N ALA A 49 -12.38 4.91 13.11
CA ALA A 49 -10.97 5.17 12.89
C ALA A 49 -10.81 6.61 12.39
N ASP A 50 -9.70 7.25 12.75
CA ASP A 50 -9.38 8.61 12.31
C ASP A 50 -8.74 8.59 10.92
N ASN A 51 -7.94 7.53 10.64
CA ASN A 51 -7.23 7.35 9.38
C ASN A 51 -7.19 5.88 8.97
N VAL A 52 -6.87 5.66 7.69
CA VAL A 52 -6.59 4.34 7.10
C VAL A 52 -5.21 4.35 6.47
N VAL A 53 -4.48 3.26 6.66
CA VAL A 53 -3.27 2.96 5.88
C VAL A 53 -3.64 1.93 4.82
N MET A 54 -3.50 2.29 3.55
CA MET A 54 -3.92 1.48 2.41
C MET A 54 -2.76 1.26 1.43
N ALA A 55 -2.30 0.03 1.26
CA ALA A 55 -1.34 -0.30 0.23
C ALA A 55 -1.94 -0.04 -1.17
N ILE A 56 -1.23 0.70 -2.02
CA ILE A 56 -1.73 1.07 -3.36
C ILE A 56 -0.89 0.50 -4.49
N GLU A 57 0.38 0.24 -4.23
CA GLU A 57 1.33 -0.21 -5.22
C GLU A 57 2.51 -0.96 -4.57
N ASN A 58 2.94 -2.02 -5.22
CA ASN A 58 4.20 -2.70 -4.90
C ASN A 58 5.10 -2.67 -6.12
N SER A 59 6.40 -2.46 -5.94
CA SER A 59 7.37 -2.29 -7.04
C SER A 59 7.56 -3.55 -7.91
N ILE A 60 7.13 -4.72 -7.42
CA ILE A 60 7.21 -6.02 -8.12
C ILE A 60 5.83 -6.45 -8.61
N ALA A 61 4.83 -6.40 -7.73
CA ALA A 61 3.47 -6.87 -8.02
C ALA A 61 2.63 -5.82 -8.79
N GLY A 62 3.08 -4.57 -8.87
CA GLY A 62 2.37 -3.49 -9.54
C GLY A 62 1.26 -2.85 -8.70
N SER A 63 0.29 -2.23 -9.36
CA SER A 63 -0.84 -1.54 -8.72
C SER A 63 -1.84 -2.53 -8.11
N ILE A 64 -2.32 -2.20 -6.91
CA ILE A 64 -3.35 -2.99 -6.21
C ILE A 64 -4.72 -2.47 -6.66
N LEU A 65 -5.17 -2.92 -7.84
CA LEU A 65 -6.36 -2.41 -8.53
C LEU A 65 -7.63 -2.41 -7.67
N PRO A 66 -7.93 -3.43 -6.83
CA PRO A 66 -9.10 -3.39 -5.95
C PRO A 66 -9.16 -2.15 -5.06
N ASN A 67 -8.00 -1.63 -4.62
CA ASN A 67 -7.93 -0.47 -3.73
C ASN A 67 -8.26 0.84 -4.44
N TYR A 68 -8.01 0.94 -5.77
CA TYR A 68 -8.48 2.08 -6.57
C TYR A 68 -10.00 2.14 -6.65
N ASN A 69 -10.68 0.99 -6.68
CA ASN A 69 -12.15 0.97 -6.59
C ASN A 69 -12.63 1.53 -5.25
N LEU A 70 -11.97 1.17 -4.15
CA LEU A 70 -12.31 1.72 -2.84
C LEU A 70 -12.07 3.23 -2.77
N LEU A 71 -10.95 3.74 -3.31
CA LEU A 71 -10.69 5.17 -3.39
C LEU A 71 -11.81 5.91 -4.15
N ARG A 72 -12.28 5.36 -5.27
CA ARG A 72 -13.39 5.91 -6.05
C ARG A 72 -14.70 5.91 -5.28
N ASP A 73 -15.02 4.78 -4.63
CA ASP A 73 -16.32 4.53 -4.02
C ASP A 73 -16.50 5.32 -2.71
N TYR A 74 -15.43 5.44 -1.91
CA TYR A 74 -15.47 6.14 -0.61
C TYR A 74 -15.10 7.63 -0.69
N ARG A 75 -14.28 8.02 -1.67
CA ARG A 75 -13.84 9.41 -1.91
C ARG A 75 -13.15 10.06 -0.70
N PHE A 76 -12.38 9.30 0.03
CA PHE A 76 -11.55 9.83 1.12
C PHE A 76 -10.45 10.74 0.60
N HIS A 77 -9.95 11.62 1.46
CA HIS A 77 -8.82 12.47 1.17
C HIS A 77 -7.51 11.74 1.45
N ILE A 78 -6.57 11.85 0.53
CA ILE A 78 -5.20 11.35 0.71
C ILE A 78 -4.40 12.45 1.39
N ILE A 79 -3.98 12.20 2.63
CA ILE A 79 -3.23 13.15 3.44
C ILE A 79 -1.73 12.87 3.48
N GLY A 80 -1.27 11.82 2.82
CA GLY A 80 0.14 11.44 2.76
C GLY A 80 0.38 10.09 2.16
N GLU A 81 1.65 9.75 2.08
CA GLU A 81 2.11 8.45 1.61
C GLU A 81 3.29 7.93 2.42
N VAL A 82 3.47 6.63 2.44
CA VAL A 82 4.63 5.95 3.02
C VAL A 82 5.17 4.94 2.02
N HIS A 83 6.49 4.93 1.84
CA HIS A 83 7.18 3.85 1.15
C HIS A 83 7.89 2.97 2.18
N LEU A 84 7.63 1.65 2.16
CA LEU A 84 8.36 0.66 2.95
C LEU A 84 9.17 -0.24 2.02
N HIS A 85 10.41 -0.49 2.42
CA HIS A 85 11.20 -1.58 1.86
C HIS A 85 10.69 -2.90 2.46
N ILE A 86 10.22 -3.80 1.61
CA ILE A 86 9.64 -5.08 2.03
C ILE A 86 10.74 -6.12 2.06
N GLN A 87 11.05 -6.62 3.25
CA GLN A 87 11.98 -7.71 3.48
C GLN A 87 11.20 -8.92 3.99
N GLN A 88 11.40 -10.05 3.34
CA GLN A 88 10.75 -11.31 3.69
C GLN A 88 11.77 -12.24 4.38
N HIS A 89 11.40 -12.75 5.53
CA HIS A 89 12.22 -13.67 6.32
C HIS A 89 11.47 -14.98 6.55
N LEU A 90 12.20 -16.08 6.64
CA LEU A 90 11.65 -17.36 7.05
C LEU A 90 11.67 -17.42 8.58
N LEU A 91 10.50 -17.51 9.18
CA LEU A 91 10.29 -17.46 10.63
C LEU A 91 9.78 -18.80 11.14
N ALA A 92 10.35 -19.28 12.24
CA ALA A 92 9.89 -20.51 12.91
C ALA A 92 9.95 -20.37 14.43
N LEU A 93 9.48 -21.36 15.16
CA LEU A 93 9.64 -21.42 16.63
C LEU A 93 11.12 -21.49 16.99
N PRO A 94 11.50 -20.94 18.16
CA PRO A 94 12.87 -21.02 18.66
C PRO A 94 13.42 -22.45 18.68
N GLY A 95 14.62 -22.63 18.13
CA GLY A 95 15.31 -23.90 18.05
C GLY A 95 14.95 -24.80 16.86
N VAL A 96 13.94 -24.41 16.04
CA VAL A 96 13.62 -25.11 14.80
C VAL A 96 14.67 -24.76 13.74
N LYS A 97 15.27 -25.79 13.13
CA LYS A 97 16.26 -25.64 12.06
C LYS A 97 15.61 -25.76 10.68
N LEU A 98 16.33 -25.33 9.66
CA LEU A 98 15.85 -25.38 8.27
C LEU A 98 15.43 -26.81 7.86
N ASP A 99 16.22 -27.82 8.26
CA ASP A 99 15.96 -29.23 7.97
C ASP A 99 14.72 -29.81 8.68
N ASP A 100 14.21 -29.14 9.72
CA ASP A 100 13.00 -29.57 10.46
C ASP A 100 11.72 -29.09 9.78
N ILE A 101 11.81 -28.17 8.81
CA ILE A 101 10.67 -27.50 8.18
C ILE A 101 10.07 -28.42 7.11
N GLN A 102 8.77 -28.61 7.16
CA GLN A 102 7.98 -29.37 6.20
C GLN A 102 6.91 -28.52 5.52
N VAL A 103 6.45 -27.45 6.19
CA VAL A 103 5.39 -26.57 5.71
C VAL A 103 5.84 -25.11 5.79
N VAL A 104 5.64 -24.36 4.71
CA VAL A 104 5.83 -22.91 4.68
C VAL A 104 4.50 -22.25 4.35
N GLU A 105 4.06 -21.31 5.20
CA GLU A 105 2.77 -20.61 5.03
C GLU A 105 2.99 -19.10 4.95
N SER A 106 2.36 -18.44 3.98
CA SER A 106 2.34 -16.97 3.90
C SER A 106 1.27 -16.46 2.94
N HIS A 107 1.16 -15.13 2.85
CA HIS A 107 0.33 -14.48 1.85
C HIS A 107 0.81 -14.81 0.43
N PRO A 108 -0.09 -15.07 -0.55
CA PRO A 108 0.28 -15.51 -1.90
C PRO A 108 1.31 -14.61 -2.61
N ILE A 109 1.27 -13.30 -2.36
CA ILE A 109 2.25 -12.36 -2.94
C ILE A 109 3.63 -12.56 -2.32
N ALA A 110 3.73 -12.78 -1.00
CA ALA A 110 5.00 -13.02 -0.33
C ALA A 110 5.63 -14.36 -0.79
N ILE A 111 4.82 -15.40 -0.95
CA ILE A 111 5.25 -16.70 -1.50
C ILE A 111 5.86 -16.48 -2.89
N ARG A 112 5.16 -15.80 -3.80
CA ARG A 112 5.68 -15.51 -5.15
C ARG A 112 6.92 -14.63 -5.17
N GLN A 113 7.08 -13.77 -4.17
CA GLN A 113 8.28 -12.93 -4.05
C GLN A 113 9.51 -13.70 -3.55
N CYS A 114 9.33 -14.90 -3.01
CA CYS A 114 10.37 -15.77 -2.48
C CYS A 114 10.55 -17.06 -3.31
N ASP A 115 10.11 -17.05 -4.56
CA ASP A 115 10.03 -18.25 -5.42
C ASP A 115 11.39 -18.92 -5.65
N GLU A 116 12.47 -18.17 -5.87
CA GLU A 116 13.82 -18.74 -6.04
C GLU A 116 14.22 -19.55 -4.80
N PHE A 117 14.10 -18.95 -3.61
CA PHE A 117 14.43 -19.63 -2.36
C PHE A 117 13.52 -20.85 -2.11
N LEU A 118 12.23 -20.73 -2.35
CA LEU A 118 11.31 -21.86 -2.16
C LEU A 118 11.55 -23.01 -3.14
N ASN A 119 12.01 -22.71 -4.37
CA ASN A 119 12.37 -23.73 -5.36
C ASN A 119 13.63 -24.53 -4.99
N GLU A 120 14.49 -24.00 -4.11
CA GLU A 120 15.64 -24.74 -3.55
C GLU A 120 15.20 -25.83 -2.54
N HIS A 121 13.95 -25.77 -2.08
CA HIS A 121 13.36 -26.67 -1.09
C HIS A 121 12.08 -27.36 -1.60
N PRO A 122 12.18 -28.20 -2.64
CA PRO A 122 11.03 -28.86 -3.26
C PRO A 122 10.28 -29.84 -2.34
N GLU A 123 10.89 -30.23 -1.22
CA GLU A 123 10.32 -31.09 -0.18
C GLU A 123 9.28 -30.38 0.68
N TRP A 124 9.23 -29.02 0.67
CA TRP A 124 8.29 -28.29 1.51
C TRP A 124 6.90 -28.20 0.89
N THR A 125 5.90 -28.30 1.73
CA THR A 125 4.52 -28.00 1.36
C THR A 125 4.24 -26.51 1.54
N ILE A 126 3.94 -25.81 0.44
CA ILE A 126 3.64 -24.38 0.47
C ILE A 126 2.14 -24.19 0.66
N LYS A 127 1.75 -23.36 1.66
CA LYS A 127 0.35 -23.03 1.96
C LYS A 127 0.11 -21.53 1.85
N GLU A 128 -1.02 -21.17 1.27
CA GLU A 128 -1.47 -19.78 1.22
C GLU A 128 -2.24 -19.40 2.48
N GLY A 129 -1.86 -18.29 3.09
CA GLY A 129 -2.52 -17.66 4.22
C GLY A 129 -3.04 -16.26 3.89
N MET A 130 -3.86 -15.71 4.77
CA MET A 130 -4.49 -14.41 4.53
C MET A 130 -3.54 -13.21 4.66
N ASP A 131 -2.53 -13.31 5.54
CA ASP A 131 -1.61 -12.23 5.88
C ASP A 131 -0.30 -12.82 6.38
N THR A 132 0.84 -12.17 6.06
CA THR A 132 2.18 -12.65 6.44
C THR A 132 2.35 -12.75 7.97
N ALA A 133 1.96 -11.69 8.69
CA ALA A 133 2.08 -11.64 10.15
C ALA A 133 1.07 -12.58 10.84
N ALA A 134 -0.11 -12.79 10.25
CA ALA A 134 -1.10 -13.74 10.75
C ALA A 134 -0.57 -15.18 10.67
N CYS A 135 0.17 -15.54 9.62
CA CYS A 135 0.82 -16.85 9.51
C CYS A 135 1.89 -17.03 10.61
N ALA A 136 2.71 -15.99 10.87
CA ALA A 136 3.67 -16.00 11.96
C ALA A 136 2.99 -16.15 13.33
N LYS A 137 1.91 -15.41 13.57
CA LYS A 137 1.09 -15.52 14.79
C LYS A 137 0.58 -16.94 15.00
N LYS A 138 0.03 -17.56 13.95
CA LYS A 138 -0.49 -18.95 13.97
C LYS A 138 0.58 -19.96 14.40
N ILE A 139 1.80 -19.87 13.85
CA ILE A 139 2.91 -20.76 14.25
C ILE A 139 3.16 -20.69 15.75
N LYS A 140 3.15 -19.47 16.32
CA LYS A 140 3.34 -19.27 17.77
C LYS A 140 2.19 -19.85 18.58
N GLU A 141 0.95 -19.52 18.22
CA GLU A 141 -0.25 -19.91 19.00
C GLU A 141 -0.49 -21.42 18.96
N GLU A 142 -0.31 -22.05 17.80
CA GLU A 142 -0.52 -23.49 17.60
C GLU A 142 0.75 -24.32 17.88
N LYS A 143 1.88 -23.68 18.22
CA LYS A 143 3.17 -24.33 18.52
C LYS A 143 3.64 -25.31 17.44
N LEU A 144 3.61 -24.85 16.19
CA LEU A 144 3.90 -25.68 15.02
C LEU A 144 5.42 -25.87 14.83
N THR A 145 5.98 -26.99 15.27
CA THR A 145 7.42 -27.29 15.25
C THR A 145 7.99 -27.67 13.89
N HIS A 146 7.16 -27.99 12.89
CA HIS A 146 7.58 -28.35 11.53
C HIS A 146 7.08 -27.34 10.49
N SER A 147 6.74 -26.14 10.94
CA SER A 147 6.19 -25.11 10.07
C SER A 147 6.97 -23.81 10.20
N ALA A 148 7.11 -23.11 9.07
CA ALA A 148 7.66 -21.77 9.02
C ALA A 148 6.69 -20.79 8.34
N ALA A 149 6.80 -19.51 8.67
CA ALA A 149 6.09 -18.42 7.99
C ALA A 149 7.07 -17.53 7.23
N ILE A 150 6.63 -17.01 6.09
CA ILE A 150 7.34 -15.89 5.44
C ILE A 150 6.69 -14.60 5.95
N ALA A 151 7.46 -13.79 6.70
CA ALA A 151 6.95 -12.53 7.25
C ALA A 151 8.09 -11.53 7.55
N SER A 152 7.73 -10.39 8.14
CA SER A 152 8.65 -9.31 8.52
C SER A 152 9.46 -9.64 9.79
N GLU A 153 10.58 -8.93 9.99
CA GLU A 153 11.34 -8.99 11.25
C GLU A 153 10.50 -8.50 12.45
N ALA A 154 9.59 -7.54 12.23
CA ALA A 154 8.67 -7.07 13.25
C ALA A 154 7.73 -8.19 13.73
N ALA A 155 7.26 -9.06 12.82
CA ALA A 155 6.45 -10.22 13.17
C ALA A 155 7.26 -11.26 13.98
N ALA A 156 8.54 -11.48 13.63
CA ALA A 156 9.42 -12.34 14.41
C ALA A 156 9.56 -11.84 15.86
N ALA A 157 9.84 -10.55 16.01
CA ALA A 157 10.01 -9.93 17.33
C ALA A 157 8.71 -9.98 18.17
N LEU A 158 7.56 -9.62 17.56
CA LEU A 158 6.30 -9.57 18.30
C LEU A 158 5.83 -10.94 18.77
N TYR A 159 5.95 -11.96 17.92
CA TYR A 159 5.45 -13.31 18.24
C TYR A 159 6.51 -14.21 18.84
N GLY A 160 7.73 -13.70 19.08
CA GLY A 160 8.83 -14.47 19.68
C GLY A 160 9.22 -15.67 18.83
N LEU A 161 9.30 -15.46 17.52
CA LEU A 161 9.82 -16.42 16.55
C LEU A 161 11.29 -16.11 16.25
N GLU A 162 12.04 -17.11 15.81
CA GLU A 162 13.39 -16.95 15.30
C GLU A 162 13.38 -16.80 13.78
N ILE A 163 14.26 -15.96 13.27
CA ILE A 163 14.52 -15.84 11.83
C ILE A 163 15.48 -16.98 11.46
N VAL A 164 14.95 -18.01 10.81
CA VAL A 164 15.73 -19.16 10.34
C VAL A 164 16.57 -18.78 9.13
N GLU A 165 15.99 -18.00 8.20
CA GLU A 165 16.70 -17.47 7.04
C GLU A 165 16.28 -16.02 6.77
N LYS A 166 17.27 -15.15 6.45
CA LYS A 166 17.06 -13.71 6.27
C LYS A 166 16.93 -13.34 4.81
N ARG A 167 15.94 -12.44 4.53
CA ARG A 167 15.82 -11.77 3.23
C ARG A 167 15.75 -12.76 2.07
N ILE A 168 14.79 -13.68 2.19
CA ILE A 168 14.58 -14.76 1.22
C ILE A 168 13.84 -14.29 -0.03
N GLU A 169 13.40 -13.02 -0.09
CA GLU A 169 12.81 -12.45 -1.31
C GLU A 169 13.80 -12.48 -2.49
N THR A 170 13.36 -12.93 -3.66
CA THR A 170 14.13 -12.99 -4.91
C THR A 170 14.65 -11.59 -5.29
N HIS A 171 13.78 -10.60 -5.31
CA HIS A 171 14.14 -9.22 -5.67
C HIS A 171 14.37 -8.36 -4.43
N LYS A 172 15.63 -8.04 -4.12
CA LYS A 172 16.02 -7.29 -2.91
C LYS A 172 15.56 -5.82 -2.89
N LYS A 173 15.18 -5.24 -4.04
CA LYS A 173 14.63 -3.88 -4.16
C LYS A 173 13.10 -3.89 -4.19
N ASN A 174 12.49 -4.61 -3.24
CA ASN A 174 11.05 -4.68 -3.09
C ASN A 174 10.54 -3.54 -2.21
N SER A 175 9.63 -2.72 -2.71
CA SER A 175 9.02 -1.65 -1.92
C SER A 175 7.51 -1.60 -2.14
N THR A 176 6.77 -1.30 -1.07
CA THR A 176 5.32 -1.06 -1.14
C THR A 176 5.05 0.39 -0.77
N ARG A 177 4.20 1.03 -1.56
CA ARG A 177 3.67 2.35 -1.30
C ARG A 177 2.31 2.24 -0.64
N PHE A 178 2.14 2.94 0.46
CA PHE A 178 0.90 3.06 1.21
C PHE A 178 0.40 4.49 1.14
N LEU A 179 -0.91 4.67 0.96
CA LEU A 179 -1.59 5.94 1.10
C LEU A 179 -2.18 6.06 2.50
N ILE A 180 -2.16 7.28 3.03
CA ILE A 180 -2.82 7.63 4.27
C ILE A 180 -4.11 8.35 3.93
N LEU A 181 -5.23 7.76 4.35
CA LEU A 181 -6.57 8.25 4.03
C LEU A 181 -7.24 8.86 5.25
N SER A 182 -7.99 9.94 5.04
CA SER A 182 -8.78 10.64 6.05
C SER A 182 -10.17 11.01 5.52
N ASN A 183 -11.14 11.15 6.40
CA ASN A 183 -12.43 11.80 6.08
C ASN A 183 -12.28 13.31 5.87
N GLU A 184 -11.25 13.90 6.47
CA GLU A 184 -11.05 15.34 6.47
C GLU A 184 -9.98 15.74 5.46
N LEU A 185 -10.23 16.83 4.75
CA LEU A 185 -9.23 17.48 3.92
C LEU A 185 -8.24 18.22 4.83
N ILE A 186 -6.98 17.84 4.76
CA ILE A 186 -5.90 18.49 5.50
C ILE A 186 -5.04 19.27 4.49
N GLU A 187 -5.14 20.59 4.52
CA GLU A 187 -4.30 21.46 3.71
C GLU A 187 -2.85 21.45 4.23
N GLN A 188 -1.92 21.10 3.36
CA GLN A 188 -0.49 21.08 3.68
C GLN A 188 0.24 22.20 2.91
N LYS A 189 0.66 23.25 3.62
CA LYS A 189 1.33 24.41 3.02
C LYS A 189 2.62 24.09 2.24
N GLN A 190 3.22 22.93 2.52
CA GLN A 190 4.46 22.47 1.86
C GLN A 190 4.22 21.30 0.91
N ALA A 191 2.97 21.07 0.52
CA ALA A 191 2.66 20.03 -0.46
C ALA A 191 3.46 20.22 -1.73
N ASN A 192 3.99 19.14 -2.25
CA ASN A 192 4.79 19.09 -3.49
C ASN A 192 4.45 17.87 -4.34
N LYS A 193 3.38 17.17 -3.95
CA LYS A 193 2.80 16.02 -4.65
C LYS A 193 1.28 16.04 -4.51
N ALA A 194 0.58 15.61 -5.56
CA ALA A 194 -0.86 15.39 -5.53
C ALA A 194 -1.23 14.08 -6.19
N SER A 195 -2.26 13.45 -5.63
CA SER A 195 -2.98 12.36 -6.30
C SER A 195 -4.27 12.90 -6.86
N LEU A 196 -4.48 12.72 -8.15
CA LEU A 196 -5.59 13.26 -8.92
C LEU A 196 -6.37 12.13 -9.58
N SER A 197 -7.66 12.33 -9.82
CA SER A 197 -8.44 11.46 -10.71
C SER A 197 -9.22 12.29 -11.72
N PHE A 198 -9.37 11.76 -12.92
CA PHE A 198 -10.14 12.39 -13.98
C PHE A 198 -10.56 11.39 -15.06
N GLN A 199 -11.51 11.79 -15.88
CA GLN A 199 -11.85 11.14 -17.13
C GLN A 199 -11.52 12.07 -18.30
N THR A 200 -11.34 11.52 -19.50
CA THR A 200 -11.19 12.28 -20.73
C THR A 200 -12.31 11.93 -21.70
N SER A 201 -12.56 12.81 -22.67
CA SER A 201 -13.40 12.44 -23.80
C SER A 201 -12.79 11.25 -24.57
N HIS A 202 -13.63 10.44 -25.19
CA HIS A 202 -13.19 9.33 -26.04
C HIS A 202 -12.79 9.87 -27.45
N ALA A 203 -11.77 10.73 -27.48
CA ALA A 203 -11.25 11.33 -28.69
C ALA A 203 -9.75 11.05 -28.85
N ILE A 204 -9.28 11.02 -30.11
CA ILE A 204 -7.85 10.86 -30.41
C ILE A 204 -7.06 11.97 -29.75
N GLY A 205 -6.01 11.61 -28.98
CA GLY A 205 -5.13 12.57 -28.31
C GLY A 205 -5.67 13.16 -27.01
N ALA A 206 -6.89 12.82 -26.55
CA ALA A 206 -7.49 13.41 -25.35
C ALA A 206 -6.60 13.25 -24.09
N LEU A 207 -6.13 12.04 -23.81
CA LEU A 207 -5.20 11.81 -22.69
C LEU A 207 -3.86 12.50 -22.90
N SER A 208 -3.32 12.46 -24.12
CA SER A 208 -2.06 13.15 -24.45
C SER A 208 -2.14 14.64 -24.20
N ALA A 209 -3.26 15.30 -24.51
CA ALA A 209 -3.47 16.72 -24.23
C ALA A 209 -3.41 17.04 -22.72
N VAL A 210 -3.98 16.17 -21.88
CA VAL A 210 -3.91 16.31 -20.42
C VAL A 210 -2.46 16.17 -19.93
N LEU A 211 -1.73 15.14 -20.40
CA LEU A 211 -0.34 14.92 -20.02
C LEU A 211 0.56 16.08 -20.45
N GLN A 212 0.31 16.65 -21.63
CA GLN A 212 1.04 17.82 -22.14
C GLN A 212 0.82 19.05 -21.25
N CYS A 213 -0.39 19.24 -20.68
CA CYS A 213 -0.65 20.34 -19.76
C CYS A 213 0.26 20.29 -18.52
N PHE A 214 0.57 19.12 -17.98
CA PHE A 214 1.51 18.95 -16.86
C PHE A 214 2.94 19.24 -17.31
N ALA A 215 3.37 18.65 -18.43
CA ALA A 215 4.72 18.81 -18.96
C ALA A 215 5.06 20.29 -19.27
N ASP A 216 4.15 21.04 -19.91
CA ASP A 216 4.31 22.45 -20.26
C ASP A 216 4.44 23.37 -19.04
N GLN A 217 4.03 22.89 -17.88
CA GLN A 217 4.11 23.64 -16.61
C GLN A 217 5.18 23.08 -15.67
N ASN A 218 6.14 22.28 -16.15
CA ASN A 218 7.20 21.65 -15.36
C ASN A 218 6.68 20.82 -14.16
N VAL A 219 5.48 20.23 -14.29
CA VAL A 219 4.89 19.30 -13.32
C VAL A 219 5.20 17.89 -13.80
N ASN A 220 5.91 17.12 -12.97
CA ASN A 220 6.27 15.75 -13.29
C ASN A 220 5.10 14.80 -13.00
N LEU A 221 4.83 13.89 -13.93
CA LEU A 221 3.89 12.79 -13.72
C LEU A 221 4.67 11.57 -13.19
N SER A 222 4.49 11.22 -11.93
CA SER A 222 5.21 10.11 -11.29
C SER A 222 4.45 8.78 -11.33
N LYS A 223 3.14 8.82 -11.59
CA LYS A 223 2.28 7.64 -11.76
C LYS A 223 1.10 7.93 -12.67
N ILE A 224 0.70 6.92 -13.43
CA ILE A 224 -0.59 6.86 -14.13
C ILE A 224 -1.17 5.46 -14.05
N GLN A 225 -2.44 5.36 -13.69
CA GLN A 225 -3.22 4.13 -13.68
C GLN A 225 -4.58 4.39 -14.31
N SER A 226 -4.94 3.62 -15.30
CA SER A 226 -6.29 3.64 -15.88
C SER A 226 -7.15 2.54 -15.26
N MET A 227 -8.41 2.87 -14.98
CA MET A 227 -9.43 1.93 -14.51
C MET A 227 -10.68 2.06 -15.39
N PRO A 228 -11.24 0.96 -15.92
CA PRO A 228 -12.48 1.05 -16.69
C PRO A 228 -13.63 1.54 -15.80
N VAL A 229 -14.45 2.42 -16.36
CA VAL A 229 -15.68 2.86 -15.70
C VAL A 229 -16.71 1.73 -15.76
N VAL A 230 -17.20 1.30 -14.60
CA VAL A 230 -18.12 0.18 -14.50
C VAL A 230 -19.39 0.45 -15.33
N GLY A 231 -19.71 -0.49 -16.21
CA GLY A 231 -20.92 -0.40 -17.07
C GLY A 231 -20.79 0.52 -18.27
N ARG A 232 -19.64 1.16 -18.51
CA ARG A 232 -19.41 2.04 -19.65
C ARG A 232 -18.28 1.54 -20.53
N ARG A 233 -18.56 1.32 -21.83
CA ARG A 233 -17.55 0.91 -22.78
C ARG A 233 -16.64 2.07 -23.15
N ASN A 234 -15.32 1.82 -23.22
CA ASN A 234 -14.29 2.76 -23.66
C ASN A 234 -14.19 4.05 -22.81
N GLU A 235 -14.77 4.07 -21.61
CA GLU A 235 -14.58 5.13 -20.64
C GLU A 235 -13.66 4.65 -19.52
N TYR A 236 -12.74 5.51 -19.11
CA TYR A 236 -11.73 5.20 -18.09
C TYR A 236 -11.60 6.33 -17.08
N ASP A 237 -11.52 5.95 -15.80
CA ASP A 237 -10.97 6.80 -14.75
C ASP A 237 -9.45 6.71 -14.80
N PHE A 238 -8.79 7.85 -14.89
CA PHE A 238 -7.34 7.94 -14.78
C PHE A 238 -6.99 8.44 -13.39
N TYR A 239 -6.13 7.68 -12.72
CA TYR A 239 -5.52 8.07 -11.45
C TYR A 239 -4.08 8.45 -11.73
N VAL A 240 -3.69 9.68 -11.37
CA VAL A 240 -2.35 10.18 -11.62
C VAL A 240 -1.76 10.78 -10.36
N ASP A 241 -0.46 10.58 -10.18
CA ASP A 241 0.30 11.32 -9.19
C ASP A 241 1.21 12.31 -9.90
N VAL A 242 1.16 13.54 -9.46
CA VAL A 242 1.96 14.65 -10.00
C VAL A 242 2.83 15.27 -8.92
N GLU A 243 4.01 15.72 -9.32
CA GLU A 243 5.02 16.31 -8.43
C GLU A 243 5.51 17.63 -9.01
N TRP A 244 5.72 18.62 -8.15
CA TRP A 244 6.17 19.95 -8.54
C TRP A 244 7.22 20.51 -7.60
N LYS A 245 7.95 21.53 -8.09
CA LYS A 245 8.91 22.30 -7.29
C LYS A 245 8.36 23.66 -6.87
N LYS A 246 7.48 24.24 -7.70
CA LYS A 246 6.85 25.55 -7.46
C LYS A 246 5.34 25.38 -7.48
N GLN A 247 4.65 25.86 -6.46
CA GLN A 247 3.19 25.83 -6.36
C GLN A 247 2.54 26.51 -7.58
N SER A 248 3.10 27.63 -8.06
CA SER A 248 2.59 28.35 -9.23
C SER A 248 2.50 27.50 -10.49
N ASP A 249 3.45 26.58 -10.67
CA ASP A 249 3.51 25.69 -11.84
C ASP A 249 2.38 24.66 -11.75
N TYR A 250 2.18 24.06 -10.57
CA TYR A 250 1.08 23.15 -10.32
C TYR A 250 -0.29 23.83 -10.51
N ASP A 251 -0.50 25.03 -9.94
CA ASP A 251 -1.76 25.77 -10.07
C ASP A 251 -2.05 26.10 -11.55
N ALA A 252 -1.00 26.45 -12.32
CA ALA A 252 -1.14 26.70 -13.75
C ALA A 252 -1.47 25.42 -14.54
N ALA A 253 -0.87 24.29 -14.17
CA ALA A 253 -1.17 22.99 -14.77
C ALA A 253 -2.63 22.60 -14.51
N ILE A 254 -3.10 22.66 -13.27
CA ILE A 254 -4.50 22.31 -12.91
C ILE A 254 -5.49 23.17 -13.69
N ARG A 255 -5.30 24.48 -13.80
CA ARG A 255 -6.18 25.35 -14.61
C ARG A 255 -6.28 24.95 -16.08
N LYS A 256 -5.20 24.40 -16.66
CA LYS A 256 -5.18 23.88 -18.04
C LYS A 256 -5.84 22.51 -18.13
N VAL A 257 -5.49 21.60 -17.23
CA VAL A 257 -6.01 20.23 -17.17
C VAL A 257 -7.53 20.21 -17.07
N LEU A 258 -8.14 21.08 -16.26
CA LEU A 258 -9.59 21.22 -16.11
C LEU A 258 -10.34 21.44 -17.42
N LYS A 259 -9.69 22.02 -18.44
CA LYS A 259 -10.28 22.26 -19.77
C LYS A 259 -10.33 21.01 -20.65
N HIS A 260 -9.54 20.00 -20.31
CA HIS A 260 -9.38 18.76 -21.10
C HIS A 260 -9.92 17.51 -20.38
N THR A 261 -10.46 17.68 -19.18
CA THR A 261 -10.92 16.56 -18.33
C THR A 261 -12.39 16.68 -18.00
N VAL A 262 -12.98 15.53 -17.67
CA VAL A 262 -14.31 15.40 -17.08
C VAL A 262 -14.16 14.72 -15.74
N ASN A 263 -15.07 14.99 -14.80
CA ASN A 263 -15.05 14.37 -13.45
C ASN A 263 -13.70 14.51 -12.73
N PHE A 264 -13.04 15.66 -12.91
CA PHE A 264 -11.75 15.92 -12.28
C PHE A 264 -11.90 16.05 -10.75
N SER A 265 -10.99 15.40 -10.02
CA SER A 265 -10.92 15.47 -8.56
C SER A 265 -9.47 15.51 -8.09
N ILE A 266 -9.17 16.41 -7.15
CA ILE A 266 -7.95 16.38 -6.35
C ILE A 266 -8.26 15.46 -5.16
N MET A 267 -7.66 14.26 -5.17
CA MET A 267 -7.85 13.29 -4.11
C MET A 267 -7.04 13.64 -2.87
N GLY A 268 -5.95 14.39 -3.03
CA GLY A 268 -5.12 14.90 -1.95
C GLY A 268 -3.88 15.60 -2.46
N GLU A 269 -3.45 16.61 -1.72
CA GLU A 269 -2.20 17.34 -1.89
C GLU A 269 -1.38 17.18 -0.62
N TYR A 270 -0.16 16.66 -0.73
CA TYR A 270 0.64 16.26 0.42
C TYR A 270 2.14 16.38 0.15
N VAL A 271 2.91 16.31 1.21
CA VAL A 271 4.37 16.26 1.10
C VAL A 271 4.79 14.88 0.61
N LYS A 272 5.54 14.87 -0.49
CA LYS A 272 6.13 13.65 -1.05
C LYS A 272 6.98 12.95 0.00
N ASN A 273 6.71 11.66 0.23
CA ASN A 273 7.62 10.82 0.99
C ASN A 273 8.81 10.45 0.11
N GLU A 274 10.01 10.81 0.52
CA GLU A 274 11.21 10.44 -0.23
C GLU A 274 11.37 8.92 -0.19
N LYS A 275 11.61 8.34 -1.37
CA LYS A 275 11.88 6.90 -1.48
C LYS A 275 13.14 6.58 -0.66
N ILE A 276 13.05 5.56 0.14
CA ILE A 276 14.16 4.98 0.92
C ILE A 276 15.18 4.35 -0.05
#